data_071831750b93d092cc0d63d960ec1489
#
_entry.id   071831750b93d092cc0d63d960ec1489
#
_cell.length_a   1.000
_cell.length_b   1.000
_cell.length_c   1.000
_cell.angle_alpha   90.00
_cell.angle_beta   90.00
_cell.angle_gamma   90.00
#
_symmetry.space_group_name_H-M   'P 1'
#
loop_
_entity.id
_entity.type
_entity.pdbx_description
1 polymer ?
#
loop_
_entity_poly.entity_id
_entity_poly.type
_entity_poly.pdbx_seq_one_letter_code
_entity_poly.pdbx_strand_id
1 'polypeptide(L)'
;MKTKAYLYIITAAVCWGLIGLFVRTLAAHGFSSMQIVALRSLAAAICVTLPLLRSGSAALRIRLRDLWLFVGTGICSLVFFNYCYFNAMQQTSLAVAALLLYTAPVFVMLMSLVCFGEAFTRTKAFALLLTFSGCACVTGVFGSSLTLTLSGLLYGLGSGFGYALYSIFGKYAVRKYSSLTITAYTFYLALIASWPLADFDYQRLAAIDLQAIGSALGLGLLCAVLPYLLYTKGLEQIEAGQASILATIEPFVAAAVGVIFFAEALTPVKIIGMGLIFAAIAVLNIRKV
;
A
#
# COMPACT_ATOMS: atom_id res chain seq x y z
N MET A 1 -0.94 5.83 -24.18
CA MET A 1 0.04 5.68 -23.07
C MET A 1 -0.66 5.78 -21.70
N LYS A 2 -1.46 6.81 -21.42
CA LYS A 2 -2.11 6.99 -20.10
C LYS A 2 -3.05 5.84 -19.69
N THR A 3 -3.80 5.23 -20.63
CA THR A 3 -4.69 4.08 -20.33
C THR A 3 -3.93 2.88 -19.75
N LYS A 4 -2.71 2.59 -20.25
CA LYS A 4 -1.87 1.52 -19.69
C LYS A 4 -1.43 1.82 -18.26
N ALA A 5 -1.11 3.10 -17.95
CA ALA A 5 -0.74 3.51 -16.61
C ALA A 5 -1.89 3.32 -15.61
N TYR A 6 -3.12 3.66 -16.01
CA TYR A 6 -4.31 3.41 -15.18
C TYR A 6 -4.49 1.91 -14.90
N LEU A 7 -4.37 1.07 -15.94
CA LEU A 7 -4.46 -0.39 -15.78
C LEU A 7 -3.40 -0.91 -14.82
N TYR A 8 -2.15 -0.43 -14.91
CA TYR A 8 -1.08 -0.82 -13.99
C TYR A 8 -1.44 -0.50 -12.54
N ILE A 9 -1.94 0.72 -12.26
CA ILE A 9 -2.28 1.13 -10.91
C ILE A 9 -3.52 0.40 -10.39
N ILE A 10 -4.54 0.24 -11.21
CA ILE A 10 -5.75 -0.52 -10.85
C ILE A 10 -5.38 -1.98 -10.51
N THR A 11 -4.57 -2.62 -11.36
CA THR A 11 -4.11 -4.00 -11.10
C THR A 11 -3.28 -4.07 -9.81
N ALA A 12 -2.42 -3.08 -9.55
CA ALA A 12 -1.68 -3.00 -8.29
C ALA A 12 -2.61 -2.89 -7.09
N ALA A 13 -3.63 -2.03 -7.16
CA ALA A 13 -4.62 -1.85 -6.10
C ALA A 13 -5.46 -3.12 -5.86
N VAL A 14 -5.83 -3.84 -6.92
CA VAL A 14 -6.49 -5.16 -6.81
C VAL A 14 -5.58 -6.15 -6.05
N CYS A 15 -4.30 -6.22 -6.40
CA CYS A 15 -3.35 -7.07 -5.71
C CYS A 15 -3.20 -6.70 -4.22
N TRP A 16 -3.19 -5.40 -3.89
CA TRP A 16 -3.17 -4.96 -2.48
C TRP A 16 -4.46 -5.32 -1.74
N GLY A 17 -5.61 -5.26 -2.39
CA GLY A 17 -6.88 -5.68 -1.79
C GLY A 17 -6.92 -7.17 -1.41
N LEU A 18 -6.05 -8.01 -2.00
CA LEU A 18 -5.92 -9.43 -1.65
C LEU A 18 -5.05 -9.68 -0.41
N ILE A 19 -4.37 -8.67 0.14
CA ILE A 19 -3.46 -8.80 1.29
C ILE A 19 -4.11 -9.55 2.46
N GLY A 20 -5.40 -9.29 2.73
CA GLY A 20 -6.14 -9.91 3.81
C GLY A 20 -6.18 -11.43 3.77
N LEU A 21 -6.17 -12.05 2.59
CA LEU A 21 -6.15 -13.51 2.43
C LEU A 21 -4.91 -14.13 3.08
N PHE A 22 -3.75 -13.56 2.81
CA PHE A 22 -2.47 -14.10 3.28
C PHE A 22 -2.16 -13.68 4.72
N VAL A 23 -2.49 -12.42 5.08
CA VAL A 23 -2.24 -11.88 6.42
C VAL A 23 -3.06 -12.63 7.46
N ARG A 24 -4.34 -12.95 7.20
CA ARG A 24 -5.16 -13.72 8.16
C ARG A 24 -4.61 -15.12 8.38
N THR A 25 -4.10 -15.78 7.33
CA THR A 25 -3.45 -17.08 7.46
C THR A 25 -2.20 -17.01 8.34
N LEU A 26 -1.29 -16.06 8.09
CA LEU A 26 -0.09 -15.89 8.90
C LEU A 26 -0.41 -15.50 10.35
N ALA A 27 -1.40 -14.64 10.55
CA ALA A 27 -1.88 -14.29 11.90
C ALA A 27 -2.46 -15.50 12.65
N ALA A 28 -3.18 -16.40 11.97
CA ALA A 28 -3.68 -17.64 12.56
C ALA A 28 -2.55 -18.60 12.99
N HIS A 29 -1.38 -18.53 12.33
CA HIS A 29 -0.15 -19.22 12.75
C HIS A 29 0.61 -18.49 13.88
N GLY A 30 0.02 -17.42 14.43
CA GLY A 30 0.54 -16.68 15.58
C GLY A 30 1.65 -15.68 15.25
N PHE A 31 1.85 -15.32 13.97
CA PHE A 31 2.78 -14.25 13.60
C PHE A 31 2.20 -12.88 13.96
N SER A 32 3.01 -12.05 14.61
CA SER A 32 2.65 -10.67 14.87
C SER A 32 2.66 -9.85 13.56
N SER A 33 2.00 -8.69 13.61
CA SER A 33 1.91 -7.82 12.42
C SER A 33 3.28 -7.41 11.88
N MET A 34 4.27 -7.08 12.76
CA MET A 34 5.63 -6.75 12.32
C MET A 34 6.39 -7.96 11.78
N GLN A 35 6.17 -9.16 12.32
CA GLN A 35 6.70 -10.40 11.76
C GLN A 35 6.15 -10.66 10.35
N ILE A 36 4.85 -10.42 10.12
CA ILE A 36 4.23 -10.55 8.79
C ILE A 36 4.85 -9.55 7.80
N VAL A 37 5.12 -8.30 8.21
CA VAL A 37 5.82 -7.30 7.37
C VAL A 37 7.24 -7.76 7.03
N ALA A 38 7.98 -8.31 7.99
CA ALA A 38 9.33 -8.80 7.76
C ALA A 38 9.33 -10.03 6.82
N LEU A 39 8.42 -11.00 7.03
CA LEU A 39 8.25 -12.16 6.15
C LEU A 39 7.82 -11.75 4.73
N ARG A 40 6.89 -10.80 4.60
CA ARG A 40 6.51 -10.21 3.31
C ARG A 40 7.70 -9.58 2.61
N SER A 41 8.52 -8.82 3.35
CA SER A 41 9.69 -8.14 2.80
C SER A 41 10.77 -9.15 2.39
N LEU A 42 10.98 -10.22 3.17
CA LEU A 42 11.88 -11.32 2.84
C LEU A 42 11.44 -12.06 1.57
N ALA A 43 10.18 -12.48 1.53
CA ALA A 43 9.63 -13.16 0.36
C ALA A 43 9.69 -12.26 -0.89
N ALA A 44 9.37 -10.96 -0.76
CA ALA A 44 9.49 -10.01 -1.85
C ALA A 44 10.93 -9.83 -2.31
N ALA A 45 11.90 -9.71 -1.39
CA ALA A 45 13.32 -9.62 -1.70
C ALA A 45 13.79 -10.85 -2.49
N ILE A 46 13.41 -12.06 -2.07
CA ILE A 46 13.72 -13.31 -2.79
C ILE A 46 13.09 -13.27 -4.19
N CYS A 47 11.80 -13.01 -4.29
CA CYS A 47 11.05 -13.04 -5.57
C CYS A 47 11.56 -11.99 -6.58
N VAL A 48 12.00 -10.80 -6.12
CA VAL A 48 12.47 -9.74 -7.03
C VAL A 48 13.93 -9.93 -7.46
N THR A 49 14.72 -10.68 -6.68
CA THR A 49 16.15 -10.88 -6.97
C THR A 49 16.38 -11.59 -8.30
N LEU A 50 15.62 -12.66 -8.59
CA LEU A 50 15.82 -13.43 -9.83
C LEU A 50 15.56 -12.59 -11.10
N PRO A 51 14.42 -11.88 -11.26
CA PRO A 51 14.23 -11.01 -12.43
C PRO A 51 15.23 -9.84 -12.44
N LEU A 52 15.68 -9.35 -11.30
CA LEU A 52 16.69 -8.30 -11.21
C LEU A 52 18.04 -8.78 -11.77
N LEU A 53 18.50 -9.97 -11.38
CA LEU A 53 19.73 -10.57 -11.89
C LEU A 53 19.66 -10.84 -13.39
N ARG A 54 18.50 -11.30 -13.88
CA ARG A 54 18.28 -11.55 -15.32
C ARG A 54 18.25 -10.26 -16.15
N SER A 55 17.92 -9.13 -15.56
CA SER A 55 17.90 -7.82 -16.23
C SER A 55 19.29 -7.20 -16.44
N GLY A 56 20.34 -7.89 -16.00
CA GLY A 56 21.73 -7.49 -16.18
C GLY A 56 22.26 -6.56 -15.10
N SER A 57 23.59 -6.38 -15.10
CA SER A 57 24.29 -5.62 -14.04
C SER A 57 23.87 -4.14 -13.94
N ALA A 58 23.34 -3.55 -15.00
CA ALA A 58 22.86 -2.17 -14.99
C ALA A 58 21.66 -1.96 -14.04
N ALA A 59 20.77 -2.95 -13.92
CA ALA A 59 19.61 -2.90 -13.03
C ALA A 59 20.01 -3.00 -11.54
N LEU A 60 21.18 -3.54 -11.23
CA LEU A 60 21.73 -3.63 -9.87
C LEU A 60 22.45 -2.36 -9.43
N ARG A 61 22.84 -1.50 -10.37
CA ARG A 61 23.69 -0.35 -10.04
C ARG A 61 22.85 0.85 -9.63
N ILE A 62 23.03 1.29 -8.39
CA ILE A 62 22.52 2.57 -7.89
C ILE A 62 23.69 3.49 -7.50
N ARG A 63 23.47 4.80 -7.57
CA ARG A 63 24.44 5.77 -7.07
C ARG A 63 24.21 5.97 -5.58
N LEU A 64 25.25 5.91 -4.76
CA LEU A 64 25.13 6.10 -3.30
C LEU A 64 24.42 7.40 -2.92
N ARG A 65 24.65 8.48 -3.68
CA ARG A 65 23.96 9.76 -3.49
C ARG A 65 22.44 9.69 -3.68
N ASP A 66 21.92 8.65 -4.34
CA ASP A 66 20.50 8.46 -4.59
C ASP A 66 19.87 7.45 -3.60
N LEU A 67 20.66 6.93 -2.64
CA LEU A 67 20.21 5.97 -1.63
C LEU A 67 19.00 6.47 -0.82
N TRP A 68 18.90 7.80 -0.61
CA TRP A 68 17.79 8.43 0.07
C TRP A 68 16.42 8.16 -0.58
N LEU A 69 16.38 7.94 -1.90
CA LEU A 69 15.15 7.57 -2.62
C LEU A 69 14.63 6.20 -2.16
N PHE A 70 15.53 5.26 -1.99
CA PHE A 70 15.21 3.88 -1.60
C PHE A 70 14.98 3.76 -0.09
N VAL A 71 15.71 4.53 0.73
CA VAL A 71 15.39 4.72 2.16
C VAL A 71 13.98 5.32 2.29
N GLY A 72 13.66 6.31 1.47
CA GLY A 72 12.33 6.92 1.40
C GLY A 72 11.23 5.91 1.07
N THR A 73 11.41 5.08 0.04
CA THR A 73 10.39 4.08 -0.35
C THR A 73 10.32 2.88 0.58
N GLY A 74 11.48 2.37 1.06
CA GLY A 74 11.55 1.16 1.88
C GLY A 74 11.33 1.41 3.37
N ILE A 75 12.07 2.35 3.95
CA ILE A 75 12.05 2.59 5.40
C ILE A 75 11.00 3.65 5.76
N CYS A 76 11.15 4.88 5.24
CA CYS A 76 10.26 5.99 5.60
C CYS A 76 8.82 5.79 5.09
N SER A 77 8.64 5.03 4.01
CA SER A 77 7.32 4.64 3.58
C SER A 77 6.94 3.28 4.16
N LEU A 78 7.39 2.17 3.57
CA LEU A 78 6.84 0.84 3.81
C LEU A 78 6.93 0.40 5.28
N VAL A 79 8.08 0.54 5.94
CA VAL A 79 8.24 0.11 7.33
C VAL A 79 7.51 1.05 8.28
N PHE A 80 7.69 2.36 8.10
CA PHE A 80 7.10 3.36 8.96
C PHE A 80 5.56 3.35 8.89
N PHE A 81 4.96 3.26 7.67
CA PHE A 81 3.50 3.23 7.60
C PHE A 81 2.93 1.98 8.28
N ASN A 82 3.54 0.81 8.09
CA ASN A 82 3.08 -0.41 8.74
C ASN A 82 3.20 -0.31 10.26
N TYR A 83 4.33 0.18 10.77
CA TYR A 83 4.51 0.42 12.19
C TYR A 83 3.43 1.34 12.76
N CYS A 84 3.18 2.47 12.12
CA CYS A 84 2.13 3.40 12.51
C CYS A 84 0.74 2.78 12.42
N TYR A 85 0.44 2.06 11.34
CA TYR A 85 -0.86 1.43 11.13
C TYR A 85 -1.18 0.41 12.22
N PHE A 86 -0.22 -0.44 12.58
CA PHE A 86 -0.43 -1.43 13.63
C PHE A 86 -0.60 -0.81 15.02
N ASN A 87 0.15 0.25 15.33
CA ASN A 87 -0.06 0.99 16.57
C ASN A 87 -1.43 1.71 16.59
N ALA A 88 -1.88 2.24 15.46
CA ALA A 88 -3.22 2.81 15.35
C ALA A 88 -4.30 1.74 15.60
N MET A 89 -4.16 0.53 15.04
CA MET A 89 -5.09 -0.58 15.26
C MET A 89 -5.19 -1.01 16.74
N GLN A 90 -4.11 -0.92 17.50
CA GLN A 90 -4.11 -1.25 18.92
C GLN A 90 -4.76 -0.16 19.79
N GLN A 91 -4.77 1.08 19.33
CA GLN A 91 -5.23 2.26 20.09
C GLN A 91 -6.57 2.81 19.60
N THR A 92 -7.09 2.27 18.50
CA THR A 92 -8.39 2.60 17.93
C THR A 92 -9.09 1.31 17.47
N SER A 93 -10.16 1.41 16.68
CA SER A 93 -10.70 0.24 15.99
C SER A 93 -9.99 0.01 14.66
N LEU A 94 -10.02 -1.24 14.16
CA LEU A 94 -9.51 -1.57 12.81
C LEU A 94 -10.11 -0.66 11.73
N ALA A 95 -11.42 -0.35 11.85
CA ALA A 95 -12.13 0.50 10.91
C ALA A 95 -11.59 1.94 10.92
N VAL A 96 -11.34 2.50 12.11
CA VAL A 96 -10.78 3.84 12.28
C VAL A 96 -9.33 3.89 11.77
N ALA A 97 -8.50 2.92 12.13
CA ALA A 97 -7.12 2.83 11.64
C ALA A 97 -7.07 2.76 10.09
N ALA A 98 -7.93 1.93 9.47
CA ALA A 98 -8.02 1.83 8.02
C ALA A 98 -8.50 3.14 7.38
N LEU A 99 -9.50 3.82 7.96
CA LEU A 99 -9.95 5.12 7.45
C LEU A 99 -8.84 6.17 7.50
N LEU A 100 -8.07 6.20 8.59
CA LEU A 100 -6.95 7.12 8.75
C LEU A 100 -5.81 6.82 7.77
N LEU A 101 -5.53 5.54 7.47
CA LEU A 101 -4.62 5.15 6.41
C LEU A 101 -5.06 5.71 5.05
N TYR A 102 -6.36 5.68 4.75
CA TYR A 102 -6.90 6.19 3.48
C TYR A 102 -6.96 7.73 3.40
N THR A 103 -6.39 8.45 4.37
CA THR A 103 -6.01 9.87 4.19
C THR A 103 -4.78 10.05 3.29
N ALA A 104 -4.07 8.97 2.94
CA ALA A 104 -2.88 8.99 2.10
C ALA A 104 -3.04 9.80 0.79
N PRO A 105 -4.13 9.71 0.00
CA PRO A 105 -4.29 10.53 -1.19
C PRO A 105 -4.28 12.04 -0.91
N VAL A 106 -4.74 12.48 0.27
CA VAL A 106 -4.65 13.90 0.69
C VAL A 106 -3.19 14.30 0.82
N PHE A 107 -2.40 13.50 1.55
CA PHE A 107 -0.97 13.74 1.73
C PHE A 107 -0.22 13.70 0.40
N VAL A 108 -0.52 12.74 -0.49
CA VAL A 108 0.09 12.69 -1.82
C VAL A 108 -0.21 13.95 -2.61
N MET A 109 -1.45 14.43 -2.61
CA MET A 109 -1.84 15.64 -3.35
C MET A 109 -1.13 16.88 -2.82
N LEU A 110 -1.07 17.05 -1.49
CA LEU A 110 -0.38 18.17 -0.88
C LEU A 110 1.12 18.14 -1.16
N MET A 111 1.76 16.99 -0.98
CA MET A 111 3.19 16.83 -1.26
C MET A 111 3.49 16.95 -2.76
N SER A 112 2.67 16.43 -3.65
CA SER A 112 2.90 16.51 -5.10
C SER A 112 2.72 17.93 -5.64
N LEU A 113 1.83 18.72 -5.05
CA LEU A 113 1.72 20.15 -5.35
C LEU A 113 3.06 20.87 -5.07
N VAL A 114 3.67 20.61 -3.91
CA VAL A 114 4.92 21.26 -3.49
C VAL A 114 6.13 20.68 -4.24
N CYS A 115 6.21 19.35 -4.36
CA CYS A 115 7.40 18.67 -4.89
C CYS A 115 7.47 18.64 -6.42
N PHE A 116 6.31 18.63 -7.10
CA PHE A 116 6.22 18.40 -8.55
C PHE A 116 5.44 19.49 -9.28
N GLY A 117 4.83 20.43 -8.57
CA GLY A 117 3.96 21.46 -9.16
C GLY A 117 2.66 20.86 -9.75
N GLU A 118 2.22 19.68 -9.28
CA GLU A 118 0.98 19.06 -9.74
C GLU A 118 -0.22 19.88 -9.29
N ALA A 119 -1.05 20.37 -10.25
CA ALA A 119 -2.17 21.22 -9.92
C ALA A 119 -3.24 20.50 -9.08
N PHE A 120 -3.69 21.14 -8.00
CA PHE A 120 -4.83 20.72 -7.21
C PHE A 120 -6.12 21.23 -7.84
N THR A 121 -6.69 20.47 -8.79
CA THR A 121 -7.89 20.86 -9.54
C THR A 121 -9.17 20.55 -8.78
N ARG A 122 -10.26 21.26 -9.11
CA ARG A 122 -11.60 20.98 -8.56
C ARG A 122 -12.04 19.53 -8.78
N THR A 123 -11.66 18.95 -9.92
CA THR A 123 -11.93 17.54 -10.25
C THR A 123 -11.22 16.59 -9.29
N LYS A 124 -9.93 16.85 -9.00
CA LYS A 124 -9.16 16.07 -8.02
C LYS A 124 -9.74 16.23 -6.60
N ALA A 125 -10.11 17.45 -6.20
CA ALA A 125 -10.74 17.70 -4.91
C ALA A 125 -12.07 16.94 -4.76
N PHE A 126 -12.92 16.97 -5.78
CA PHE A 126 -14.19 16.23 -5.77
C PHE A 126 -13.98 14.71 -5.76
N ALA A 127 -13.04 14.19 -6.57
CA ALA A 127 -12.68 12.78 -6.55
C ALA A 127 -12.14 12.36 -5.16
N LEU A 128 -11.34 13.20 -4.50
CA LEU A 128 -10.82 12.96 -3.16
C LEU A 128 -11.94 12.88 -2.11
N LEU A 129 -12.93 13.77 -2.17
CA LEU A 129 -14.10 13.73 -1.28
C LEU A 129 -14.89 12.42 -1.47
N LEU A 130 -15.16 12.03 -2.72
CA LEU A 130 -15.84 10.77 -3.03
C LEU A 130 -15.04 9.57 -2.51
N THR A 131 -13.72 9.58 -2.71
CA THR A 131 -12.80 8.53 -2.22
C THR A 131 -12.88 8.40 -0.71
N PHE A 132 -12.71 9.51 0.02
CA PHE A 132 -12.70 9.49 1.49
C PHE A 132 -14.06 9.05 2.05
N SER A 133 -15.16 9.57 1.50
CA SER A 133 -16.52 9.15 1.88
C SER A 133 -16.75 7.67 1.59
N GLY A 134 -16.29 7.18 0.42
CA GLY A 134 -16.37 5.79 0.04
C GLY A 134 -15.58 4.87 0.99
N CYS A 135 -14.33 5.26 1.32
CA CYS A 135 -13.51 4.53 2.28
C CYS A 135 -14.16 4.49 3.69
N ALA A 136 -14.75 5.61 4.14
CA ALA A 136 -15.46 5.65 5.42
C ALA A 136 -16.64 4.65 5.46
N CYS A 137 -17.39 4.56 4.36
CA CYS A 137 -18.49 3.58 4.25
C CYS A 137 -17.98 2.13 4.21
N VAL A 138 -16.92 1.86 3.44
CA VAL A 138 -16.40 0.49 3.23
C VAL A 138 -15.71 -0.05 4.48
N THR A 139 -14.96 0.78 5.21
CA THR A 139 -14.24 0.38 6.43
C THR A 139 -15.17 0.06 7.60
N GLY A 140 -16.45 0.46 7.53
CA GLY A 140 -17.43 0.18 8.58
C GLY A 140 -17.30 1.08 9.81
N VAL A 141 -16.69 2.26 9.66
CA VAL A 141 -16.50 3.22 10.78
C VAL A 141 -17.82 3.64 11.42
N PHE A 142 -18.91 3.69 10.65
CA PHE A 142 -20.24 4.07 11.14
C PHE A 142 -20.91 3.01 12.05
N GLY A 143 -20.41 1.77 12.06
CA GLY A 143 -20.91 0.68 12.91
C GLY A 143 -19.95 0.30 14.06
N SER A 144 -18.81 0.97 14.16
CA SER A 144 -17.83 0.70 15.20
C SER A 144 -17.93 1.68 16.37
N SER A 145 -17.62 1.21 17.58
CA SER A 145 -17.39 2.13 18.72
C SER A 145 -16.20 3.04 18.40
N LEU A 146 -16.45 4.33 18.31
CA LEU A 146 -15.40 5.33 18.04
C LEU A 146 -14.55 5.54 19.29
N THR A 147 -13.61 4.65 19.55
CA THR A 147 -12.54 4.90 20.52
C THR A 147 -11.40 5.59 19.80
N LEU A 148 -11.29 6.89 19.93
CA LEU A 148 -10.23 7.68 19.31
C LEU A 148 -9.37 8.32 20.39
N THR A 149 -8.18 7.77 20.61
CA THR A 149 -7.15 8.40 21.45
C THR A 149 -6.32 9.36 20.62
N LEU A 150 -5.71 10.36 21.23
CA LEU A 150 -4.80 11.28 20.51
C LEU A 150 -3.63 10.52 19.87
N SER A 151 -3.04 9.58 20.59
CA SER A 151 -1.95 8.73 20.09
C SER A 151 -2.42 7.85 18.91
N GLY A 152 -3.61 7.25 19.00
CA GLY A 152 -4.21 6.48 17.90
C GLY A 152 -4.47 7.33 16.66
N LEU A 153 -4.93 8.58 16.83
CA LEU A 153 -5.08 9.53 15.74
C LEU A 153 -3.73 9.86 15.08
N LEU A 154 -2.70 10.16 15.89
CA LEU A 154 -1.37 10.49 15.37
C LEU A 154 -0.74 9.31 14.63
N TYR A 155 -0.84 8.09 15.16
CA TYR A 155 -0.39 6.89 14.47
C TYR A 155 -1.20 6.63 13.18
N GLY A 156 -2.51 6.79 13.21
CA GLY A 156 -3.35 6.62 12.02
C GLY A 156 -3.00 7.60 10.91
N LEU A 157 -2.87 8.89 11.21
CA LEU A 157 -2.43 9.90 10.25
C LEU A 157 -0.98 9.66 9.81
N GLY A 158 -0.09 9.23 10.74
CA GLY A 158 1.28 8.81 10.43
C GLY A 158 1.31 7.65 9.43
N SER A 159 0.38 6.70 9.54
CA SER A 159 0.27 5.61 8.57
C SER A 159 -0.11 6.11 7.18
N GLY A 160 -1.12 7.00 7.07
CA GLY A 160 -1.51 7.63 5.81
C GLY A 160 -0.38 8.45 5.19
N PHE A 161 0.34 9.23 6.00
CA PHE A 161 1.52 9.99 5.58
C PHE A 161 2.64 9.07 5.06
N GLY A 162 3.01 8.04 5.83
CA GLY A 162 4.03 7.07 5.45
C GLY A 162 3.67 6.31 4.16
N TYR A 163 2.40 5.90 4.00
CA TYR A 163 1.92 5.29 2.76
C TYR A 163 2.07 6.26 1.57
N ALA A 164 1.75 7.54 1.76
CA ALA A 164 1.86 8.57 0.73
C ALA A 164 3.32 8.81 0.28
N LEU A 165 4.30 8.66 1.17
CA LEU A 165 5.72 8.85 0.87
C LEU A 165 6.22 7.94 -0.24
N TYR A 166 5.65 6.72 -0.40
CA TYR A 166 6.01 5.85 -1.52
C TYR A 166 5.76 6.53 -2.88
N SER A 167 4.61 7.18 -3.03
CA SER A 167 4.27 7.88 -4.27
C SER A 167 5.23 9.02 -4.56
N ILE A 168 5.66 9.74 -3.54
CA ILE A 168 6.57 10.89 -3.69
C ILE A 168 8.00 10.43 -4.00
N PHE A 169 8.58 9.58 -3.16
CA PHE A 169 9.94 9.05 -3.41
C PHE A 169 10.00 8.22 -4.68
N GLY A 170 8.96 7.40 -4.94
CA GLY A 170 8.82 6.63 -6.16
C GLY A 170 8.78 7.52 -7.41
N LYS A 171 8.04 8.63 -7.38
CA LYS A 171 7.97 9.61 -8.48
C LYS A 171 9.32 10.29 -8.77
N TYR A 172 10.15 10.53 -7.75
CA TYR A 172 11.53 10.97 -7.95
C TYR A 172 12.41 9.84 -8.51
N ALA A 173 12.26 8.62 -7.98
CA ALA A 173 13.10 7.48 -8.34
C ALA A 173 12.89 7.03 -9.80
N VAL A 174 11.65 7.03 -10.33
CA VAL A 174 11.37 6.62 -11.72
C VAL A 174 11.99 7.53 -12.78
N ARG A 175 12.47 8.72 -12.40
CA ARG A 175 13.23 9.59 -13.28
C ARG A 175 14.67 9.11 -13.54
N LYS A 176 15.16 8.16 -12.73
CA LYS A 176 16.57 7.73 -12.75
C LYS A 176 16.73 6.21 -12.83
N TYR A 177 15.76 5.46 -12.32
CA TYR A 177 15.86 4.02 -12.14
C TYR A 177 14.63 3.30 -12.70
N SER A 178 14.82 2.05 -13.12
CA SER A 178 13.71 1.20 -13.57
C SER A 178 12.80 0.84 -12.39
N SER A 179 11.51 0.59 -12.67
CA SER A 179 10.56 0.13 -11.65
C SER A 179 11.02 -1.15 -10.97
N LEU A 180 11.75 -2.03 -11.67
CA LEU A 180 12.32 -3.25 -11.08
C LEU A 180 13.41 -2.93 -10.05
N THR A 181 14.33 -2.03 -10.37
CA THR A 181 15.38 -1.56 -9.45
C THR A 181 14.77 -0.92 -8.21
N ILE A 182 13.79 -0.04 -8.41
CA ILE A 182 13.11 0.66 -7.31
C ILE A 182 12.43 -0.33 -6.38
N THR A 183 11.66 -1.28 -6.92
CA THR A 183 10.97 -2.31 -6.13
C THR A 183 11.95 -3.18 -5.37
N ALA A 184 13.05 -3.62 -6.00
CA ALA A 184 14.06 -4.46 -5.36
C ALA A 184 14.70 -3.75 -4.15
N TYR A 185 15.22 -2.56 -4.35
CA TYR A 185 15.87 -1.81 -3.26
C TYR A 185 14.88 -1.38 -2.18
N THR A 186 13.63 -1.09 -2.52
CA THR A 186 12.55 -0.86 -1.54
C THR A 186 12.42 -2.05 -0.60
N PHE A 187 12.31 -3.29 -1.13
CA PHE A 187 12.13 -4.47 -0.29
C PHE A 187 13.42 -4.94 0.40
N TYR A 188 14.61 -4.71 -0.18
CA TYR A 188 15.86 -4.96 0.52
C TYR A 188 16.01 -4.08 1.76
N LEU A 189 15.75 -2.78 1.64
CA LEU A 189 15.82 -1.85 2.76
C LEU A 189 14.67 -2.05 3.75
N ALA A 190 13.48 -2.37 3.26
CA ALA A 190 12.36 -2.73 4.13
C ALA A 190 12.66 -4.00 4.95
N LEU A 191 13.28 -5.03 4.34
CA LEU A 191 13.71 -6.24 5.04
C LEU A 191 14.72 -5.90 6.13
N ILE A 192 15.78 -5.16 5.78
CA ILE A 192 16.83 -4.77 6.73
C ILE A 192 16.26 -4.02 7.93
N ALA A 193 15.29 -3.12 7.71
CA ALA A 193 14.72 -2.32 8.77
C ALA A 193 13.61 -3.04 9.56
N SER A 194 12.80 -3.89 8.92
CA SER A 194 11.69 -4.58 9.58
C SER A 194 12.13 -5.83 10.35
N TRP A 195 13.22 -6.49 9.94
CA TRP A 195 13.68 -7.72 10.56
C TRP A 195 14.02 -7.58 12.05
N PRO A 196 14.82 -6.58 12.48
CA PRO A 196 15.09 -6.38 13.91
C PRO A 196 13.85 -5.92 14.70
N LEU A 197 12.87 -5.27 14.06
CA LEU A 197 11.64 -4.84 14.70
C LEU A 197 10.61 -5.97 14.85
N ALA A 198 10.81 -7.08 14.16
CA ALA A 198 9.89 -8.21 14.15
C ALA A 198 10.00 -9.10 15.39
N ASP A 199 11.12 -9.04 16.11
CA ASP A 199 11.37 -9.82 17.33
C ASP A 199 10.96 -11.30 17.14
N PHE A 200 11.63 -11.98 16.21
CA PHE A 200 11.30 -13.36 15.86
C PHE A 200 11.70 -14.35 16.94
N ASP A 201 10.76 -15.20 17.34
CA ASP A 201 11.06 -16.47 17.98
C ASP A 201 11.57 -17.47 16.91
N TYR A 202 12.85 -17.79 16.95
CA TYR A 202 13.48 -18.69 15.98
C TYR A 202 12.96 -20.14 16.07
N GLN A 203 12.44 -20.57 17.23
CA GLN A 203 11.81 -21.89 17.36
C GLN A 203 10.50 -21.93 16.55
N ARG A 204 9.73 -20.85 16.59
CA ARG A 204 8.52 -20.71 15.79
C ARG A 204 8.82 -20.63 14.30
N LEU A 205 9.90 -19.95 13.90
CA LEU A 205 10.33 -19.93 12.50
C LEU A 205 10.75 -21.31 11.99
N ALA A 206 11.40 -22.12 12.82
CA ALA A 206 11.79 -23.47 12.46
C ALA A 206 10.60 -24.44 12.34
N ALA A 207 9.47 -24.13 12.99
CA ALA A 207 8.24 -24.92 12.97
C ALA A 207 7.24 -24.42 11.93
N ILE A 208 7.63 -23.50 11.03
CA ILE A 208 6.74 -22.94 10.00
C ILE A 208 6.30 -24.04 9.02
N ASP A 209 5.00 -24.18 8.80
CA ASP A 209 4.44 -25.15 7.89
C ASP A 209 4.37 -24.66 6.43
N LEU A 210 4.01 -25.57 5.52
CA LEU A 210 3.91 -25.28 4.10
C LEU A 210 2.84 -24.23 3.79
N GLN A 211 1.76 -24.16 4.57
CA GLN A 211 0.67 -23.21 4.38
C GLN A 211 1.13 -21.78 4.71
N ALA A 212 1.87 -21.62 5.81
CA ALA A 212 2.43 -20.34 6.21
C ALA A 212 3.53 -19.88 5.25
N ILE A 213 4.41 -20.80 4.78
CA ILE A 213 5.41 -20.51 3.74
C ILE A 213 4.72 -20.06 2.45
N GLY A 214 3.71 -20.80 1.98
CA GLY A 214 2.94 -20.46 0.78
C GLY A 214 2.25 -19.10 0.91
N SER A 215 1.70 -18.79 2.10
CA SER A 215 1.10 -17.49 2.38
C SER A 215 2.11 -16.35 2.39
N ALA A 216 3.30 -16.56 2.97
CA ALA A 216 4.38 -15.56 2.94
C ALA A 216 4.88 -15.30 1.52
N LEU A 217 5.08 -16.35 0.71
CA LEU A 217 5.46 -16.22 -0.70
C LEU A 217 4.37 -15.56 -1.54
N GLY A 218 3.10 -15.92 -1.35
CA GLY A 218 1.96 -15.27 -2.01
C GLY A 218 1.88 -13.80 -1.66
N LEU A 219 2.03 -13.45 -0.38
CA LEU A 219 2.07 -12.07 0.10
C LEU A 219 3.24 -11.29 -0.51
N GLY A 220 4.43 -11.91 -0.57
CA GLY A 220 5.63 -11.31 -1.17
C GLY A 220 5.52 -11.12 -2.68
N LEU A 221 5.03 -12.10 -3.42
CA LEU A 221 4.94 -12.03 -4.88
C LEU A 221 3.72 -11.23 -5.34
N LEU A 222 2.50 -11.65 -4.93
CA LEU A 222 1.24 -11.11 -5.44
C LEU A 222 0.84 -9.78 -4.79
N CYS A 223 1.20 -9.56 -3.54
CA CYS A 223 0.80 -8.36 -2.80
C CYS A 223 1.98 -7.41 -2.47
N ALA A 224 3.21 -7.77 -2.90
CA ALA A 224 4.36 -6.90 -2.77
C ALA A 224 5.05 -6.70 -4.13
N VAL A 225 5.81 -7.65 -4.67
CA VAL A 225 6.61 -7.43 -5.89
C VAL A 225 5.73 -6.96 -7.05
N LEU A 226 4.69 -7.70 -7.39
CA LEU A 226 3.84 -7.40 -8.54
C LEU A 226 3.17 -6.02 -8.45
N PRO A 227 2.45 -5.68 -7.37
CA PRO A 227 1.78 -4.38 -7.30
C PRO A 227 2.76 -3.21 -7.20
N TYR A 228 3.89 -3.34 -6.50
CA TYR A 228 4.88 -2.28 -6.44
C TYR A 228 5.56 -2.03 -7.78
N LEU A 229 5.85 -3.08 -8.56
CA LEU A 229 6.32 -2.95 -9.94
C LEU A 229 5.30 -2.21 -10.83
N LEU A 230 4.03 -2.62 -10.76
CA LEU A 230 2.97 -2.04 -11.58
C LEU A 230 2.67 -0.60 -11.16
N TYR A 231 2.55 -0.33 -9.87
CA TYR A 231 2.31 1.02 -9.37
C TYR A 231 3.45 1.98 -9.77
N THR A 232 4.69 1.54 -9.60
CA THR A 232 5.87 2.32 -9.98
C THR A 232 5.91 2.59 -11.49
N LYS A 233 5.55 1.61 -12.34
CA LYS A 233 5.38 1.83 -13.79
C LYS A 233 4.26 2.81 -14.11
N GLY A 234 3.19 2.80 -13.34
CA GLY A 234 2.11 3.78 -13.46
C GLY A 234 2.60 5.20 -13.15
N LEU A 235 3.38 5.35 -12.07
CA LEU A 235 3.96 6.63 -11.66
C LEU A 235 4.89 7.27 -12.72
N GLU A 236 5.47 6.49 -13.61
CA GLU A 236 6.26 7.03 -14.75
C GLU A 236 5.41 7.91 -15.68
N GLN A 237 4.11 7.61 -15.82
CA GLN A 237 3.26 8.13 -16.89
C GLN A 237 2.14 9.06 -16.43
N ILE A 238 1.76 9.02 -15.14
CA ILE A 238 0.70 9.86 -14.59
C ILE A 238 1.14 10.58 -13.33
N GLU A 239 0.38 11.58 -12.92
CA GLU A 239 0.61 12.35 -11.70
C GLU A 239 0.46 11.48 -10.45
N ALA A 240 1.27 11.78 -9.41
CA ALA A 240 1.23 11.03 -8.16
C ALA A 240 -0.13 11.15 -7.46
N GLY A 241 -0.75 12.33 -7.50
CA GLY A 241 -2.10 12.54 -6.97
C GLY A 241 -3.17 11.72 -7.68
N GLN A 242 -3.10 11.56 -9.01
CA GLN A 242 -4.01 10.68 -9.75
C GLN A 242 -3.77 9.21 -9.42
N ALA A 243 -2.51 8.79 -9.33
CA ALA A 243 -2.14 7.43 -8.99
C ALA A 243 -2.67 7.02 -7.61
N SER A 244 -2.57 7.91 -6.62
CA SER A 244 -3.04 7.63 -5.26
C SER A 244 -4.56 7.48 -5.16
N ILE A 245 -5.34 8.28 -5.91
CA ILE A 245 -6.80 8.11 -5.96
C ILE A 245 -7.17 6.79 -6.67
N LEU A 246 -6.50 6.44 -7.78
CA LEU A 246 -6.75 5.16 -8.45
C LEU A 246 -6.42 3.96 -7.55
N ALA A 247 -5.42 4.07 -6.69
CA ALA A 247 -5.06 3.03 -5.75
C ALA A 247 -6.14 2.76 -4.70
N THR A 248 -7.10 3.66 -4.49
CA THR A 248 -8.23 3.45 -3.57
C THR A 248 -9.28 2.44 -4.06
N ILE A 249 -9.05 1.78 -5.17
CA ILE A 249 -9.72 0.49 -5.49
C ILE A 249 -9.37 -0.60 -4.45
N GLU A 250 -8.23 -0.50 -3.80
CA GLU A 250 -7.78 -1.44 -2.76
C GLU A 250 -8.86 -1.75 -1.70
N PRO A 251 -9.46 -0.77 -0.99
CA PRO A 251 -10.50 -1.04 0.01
C PRO A 251 -11.77 -1.65 -0.59
N PHE A 252 -12.11 -1.34 -1.84
CA PHE A 252 -13.21 -2.00 -2.54
C PHE A 252 -12.92 -3.50 -2.68
N VAL A 253 -11.74 -3.86 -3.18
CA VAL A 253 -11.34 -5.27 -3.38
C VAL A 253 -11.22 -5.97 -2.03
N ALA A 254 -10.64 -5.34 -1.02
CA ALA A 254 -10.53 -5.89 0.33
C ALA A 254 -11.91 -6.22 0.92
N ALA A 255 -12.91 -5.34 0.73
CA ALA A 255 -14.28 -5.59 1.17
C ALA A 255 -14.94 -6.74 0.39
N ALA A 256 -14.72 -6.82 -0.93
CA ALA A 256 -15.21 -7.95 -1.73
C ALA A 256 -14.59 -9.28 -1.28
N VAL A 257 -13.29 -9.29 -1.00
CA VAL A 257 -12.58 -10.44 -0.42
C VAL A 257 -13.16 -10.81 0.94
N GLY A 258 -13.44 -9.83 1.81
CA GLY A 258 -14.09 -10.04 3.11
C GLY A 258 -15.42 -10.76 2.99
N VAL A 259 -16.26 -10.33 2.04
CA VAL A 259 -17.57 -10.95 1.78
C VAL A 259 -17.42 -12.37 1.20
N ILE A 260 -16.58 -12.53 0.17
CA ILE A 260 -16.49 -13.80 -0.59
C ILE A 260 -15.78 -14.91 0.20
N PHE A 261 -14.67 -14.58 0.85
CA PHE A 261 -13.81 -15.58 1.49
C PHE A 261 -13.99 -15.68 3.01
N PHE A 262 -14.52 -14.64 3.64
CA PHE A 262 -14.63 -14.59 5.10
C PHE A 262 -16.07 -14.44 5.59
N ALA A 263 -17.05 -14.57 4.69
CA ALA A 263 -18.49 -14.47 4.99
C ALA A 263 -18.88 -13.16 5.74
N GLU A 264 -18.15 -12.08 5.49
CA GLU A 264 -18.48 -10.78 6.06
C GLU A 264 -19.78 -10.25 5.45
N ALA A 265 -20.62 -9.60 6.27
CA ALA A 265 -21.88 -9.04 5.79
C ALA A 265 -21.65 -7.93 4.77
N LEU A 266 -22.31 -8.04 3.60
CA LEU A 266 -22.39 -6.98 2.60
C LEU A 266 -23.54 -6.03 2.98
N THR A 267 -23.24 -5.02 3.78
CA THR A 267 -24.23 -4.03 4.22
C THR A 267 -24.54 -3.01 3.12
N PRO A 268 -25.74 -2.37 3.12
CA PRO A 268 -26.06 -1.27 2.19
C PRO A 268 -25.02 -0.14 2.23
N VAL A 269 -24.47 0.17 3.40
CA VAL A 269 -23.41 1.18 3.57
C VAL A 269 -22.14 0.79 2.84
N LYS A 270 -21.71 -0.48 2.91
CA LYS A 270 -20.56 -0.98 2.13
C LYS A 270 -20.81 -0.85 0.62
N ILE A 271 -22.02 -1.17 0.14
CA ILE A 271 -22.37 -1.05 -1.29
C ILE A 271 -22.29 0.41 -1.75
N ILE A 272 -22.85 1.34 -0.98
CA ILE A 272 -22.75 2.79 -1.26
C ILE A 272 -21.28 3.21 -1.31
N GLY A 273 -20.47 2.80 -0.33
CA GLY A 273 -19.05 3.12 -0.30
C GLY A 273 -18.29 2.61 -1.51
N MET A 274 -18.56 1.39 -1.95
CA MET A 274 -18.02 0.82 -3.18
C MET A 274 -18.39 1.66 -4.40
N GLY A 275 -19.64 2.09 -4.51
CA GLY A 275 -20.12 2.97 -5.58
C GLY A 275 -19.43 4.33 -5.60
N LEU A 276 -19.19 4.93 -4.42
CA LEU A 276 -18.48 6.21 -4.29
C LEU A 276 -17.02 6.10 -4.74
N ILE A 277 -16.33 5.01 -4.42
CA ILE A 277 -14.94 4.76 -4.89
C ILE A 277 -14.92 4.67 -6.43
N PHE A 278 -15.83 3.92 -7.04
CA PHE A 278 -15.93 3.87 -8.50
C PHE A 278 -16.27 5.23 -9.13
N ALA A 279 -17.18 6.00 -8.52
CA ALA A 279 -17.50 7.34 -8.97
C ALA A 279 -16.30 8.28 -8.92
N ALA A 280 -15.45 8.19 -7.87
CA ALA A 280 -14.22 8.96 -7.79
C ALA A 280 -13.28 8.69 -8.96
N ILE A 281 -13.10 7.41 -9.32
CA ILE A 281 -12.27 6.99 -10.45
C ILE A 281 -12.86 7.46 -11.79
N ALA A 282 -14.18 7.34 -11.97
CA ALA A 282 -14.87 7.83 -13.16
C ALA A 282 -14.68 9.35 -13.35
N VAL A 283 -14.85 10.14 -12.29
CA VAL A 283 -14.64 11.59 -12.29
C VAL A 283 -13.25 12.00 -12.74
N LEU A 284 -12.21 11.25 -12.35
CA LEU A 284 -10.83 11.51 -12.81
C LEU A 284 -10.64 11.25 -14.31
N ASN A 285 -11.46 10.38 -14.91
CA ASN A 285 -11.34 10.00 -16.32
C ASN A 285 -12.18 10.87 -17.26
N ILE A 286 -13.30 11.46 -16.80
CA ILE A 286 -14.27 12.19 -17.65
C ILE A 286 -13.67 13.47 -18.29
N ARG A 287 -12.67 14.11 -17.71
CA ARG A 287 -12.09 15.37 -18.21
C ARG A 287 -10.86 15.19 -19.11
N LYS A 288 -10.85 14.19 -19.97
CA LYS A 288 -9.81 13.99 -21.02
C LYS A 288 -10.40 13.92 -22.44
N VAL A 289 -11.59 14.48 -22.62
CA VAL A 289 -12.13 14.78 -23.96
C VAL A 289 -12.00 16.27 -24.23
#